data_a03cb3f2725da7abcf201cce93895626
#
_entry.id   a03cb3f2725da7abcf201cce93895626
#
_cell.length_a   1.000
_cell.length_b   1.000
_cell.length_c   1.000
_cell.angle_alpha   90.00
_cell.angle_beta   90.00
_cell.angle_gamma   90.00
#
_symmetry.space_group_name_H-M   'P 1'
#
loop_
_entity.id
_entity.type
_entity.pdbx_description
1 polymer ?
#
loop_
_entity_poly.entity_id
_entity_poly.type
_entity_poly.pdbx_seq_one_letter_code
_entity_poly.pdbx_strand_id
1 'polypeptide(L)'
;SDSDALKKLDKKYADFTNNGSVFENLDTKQSVISLSATDICDRWLNPYAQTDIEKGKFKSADGEKEVTYMTSNETYMKTNKATAVMKYFSQTPLKMMVIMPNEGVSLDDYATDFTSLEYTTLLDSVDVTKTAKAKIPEFSVSGDKSAENITQIVEKSGINSSFTADRSRYKNLSRSDDIAFSAMYDIAPSLSINAGGIGGTQSNGDKAELEKRTKELSKTDVTVEFNRPFMFVILDNESDIPLYMGTFTG
;
A
#
# COMPACT_ATOMS: atom_id res chain seq x y z
N SER A 1 0.54 -31.17 21.50
CA SER A 1 1.53 -31.52 20.47
C SER A 1 1.85 -30.30 19.63
N ASP A 2 2.99 -30.27 18.96
CA ASP A 2 3.41 -29.14 18.13
C ASP A 2 2.38 -28.83 17.05
N SER A 3 1.67 -29.85 16.53
CA SER A 3 0.60 -29.68 15.56
C SER A 3 -0.62 -28.90 16.08
N ASP A 4 -0.92 -28.99 17.38
CA ASP A 4 -2.04 -28.24 17.98
C ASP A 4 -1.66 -26.77 18.23
N ALA A 5 -0.39 -26.51 18.53
CA ALA A 5 0.13 -25.15 18.65
C ALA A 5 0.09 -24.43 17.28
N LEU A 6 0.53 -25.12 16.21
CA LEU A 6 0.49 -24.60 14.86
C LEU A 6 -0.95 -24.32 14.37
N LYS A 7 -1.90 -25.24 14.63
CA LYS A 7 -3.31 -25.01 14.29
C LYS A 7 -3.91 -23.80 15.02
N LYS A 8 -3.55 -23.60 16.29
CA LYS A 8 -4.01 -22.42 17.04
C LYS A 8 -3.41 -21.13 16.52
N LEU A 9 -2.14 -21.17 16.11
CA LEU A 9 -1.47 -20.03 15.52
C LEU A 9 -2.06 -19.70 14.15
N ASP A 10 -2.25 -20.70 13.31
CA ASP A 10 -2.86 -20.57 12.00
C ASP A 10 -4.26 -19.91 12.09
N LYS A 11 -5.11 -20.43 12.98
CA LYS A 11 -6.42 -19.83 13.23
C LYS A 11 -6.32 -18.36 13.66
N LYS A 12 -5.39 -18.03 14.56
CA LYS A 12 -5.20 -16.66 15.04
C LYS A 12 -4.77 -15.71 13.92
N TYR A 13 -3.92 -16.16 13.01
CA TYR A 13 -3.51 -15.37 11.85
C TYR A 13 -4.60 -15.29 10.78
N ALA A 14 -5.31 -16.37 10.52
CA ALA A 14 -6.44 -16.37 9.62
C ALA A 14 -7.55 -15.40 10.08
N ASP A 15 -7.84 -15.38 11.38
CA ASP A 15 -8.79 -14.44 11.99
C ASP A 15 -8.30 -12.98 11.88
N PHE A 16 -7.00 -12.73 12.04
CA PHE A 16 -6.41 -11.39 11.94
C PHE A 16 -6.37 -10.85 10.50
N THR A 17 -5.94 -11.69 9.56
CA THR A 17 -5.75 -11.27 8.16
C THR A 17 -7.01 -11.40 7.30
N ASN A 18 -8.06 -12.01 7.85
CA ASN A 18 -9.27 -12.42 7.11
C ASN A 18 -8.92 -13.29 5.87
N ASN A 19 -7.78 -13.95 5.91
CA ASN A 19 -7.28 -14.89 4.90
C ASN A 19 -7.49 -16.33 5.38
N GLY A 20 -7.36 -17.30 4.47
CA GLY A 20 -7.35 -18.72 4.82
C GLY A 20 -6.10 -19.15 5.63
N SER A 21 -5.85 -20.46 5.71
CA SER A 21 -4.66 -21.00 6.35
C SER A 21 -3.39 -20.42 5.73
N VAL A 22 -2.47 -19.95 6.56
CA VAL A 22 -1.19 -19.38 6.15
C VAL A 22 -0.03 -20.35 6.34
N PHE A 23 -0.26 -21.46 7.05
CA PHE A 23 0.79 -22.42 7.40
C PHE A 23 0.90 -23.62 6.45
N GLU A 24 0.06 -23.71 5.42
CA GLU A 24 0.10 -24.84 4.48
C GLU A 24 1.45 -24.99 3.77
N ASN A 25 2.18 -23.88 3.60
CA ASN A 25 3.47 -23.84 2.89
C ASN A 25 4.67 -23.59 3.81
N LEU A 26 4.50 -23.57 5.14
CA LEU A 26 5.60 -23.33 6.06
C LEU A 26 6.38 -24.62 6.37
N ASP A 27 7.71 -24.56 6.29
CA ASP A 27 8.57 -25.62 6.80
C ASP A 27 8.66 -25.55 8.33
N THR A 28 7.83 -26.35 8.99
CA THR A 28 7.70 -26.38 10.45
C THR A 28 8.85 -27.11 11.19
N LYS A 29 9.84 -27.64 10.45
CA LYS A 29 11.01 -28.28 11.04
C LYS A 29 12.10 -27.30 11.50
N GLN A 30 11.88 -26.04 11.24
CA GLN A 30 12.86 -24.98 11.53
C GLN A 30 12.76 -24.48 12.99
N SER A 31 13.87 -23.95 13.52
CA SER A 31 13.99 -23.59 14.94
C SER A 31 13.17 -22.35 15.32
N VAL A 32 13.21 -21.30 14.49
CA VAL A 32 12.45 -20.06 14.68
C VAL A 32 11.96 -19.56 13.31
N ILE A 33 10.69 -19.29 13.22
CA ILE A 33 10.04 -18.70 12.05
C ILE A 33 9.46 -17.35 12.47
N SER A 34 9.76 -16.30 11.72
CA SER A 34 9.06 -15.03 11.81
C SER A 34 7.96 -15.01 10.75
N LEU A 35 6.76 -14.65 11.15
CA LEU A 35 5.63 -14.44 10.27
C LEU A 35 5.09 -13.05 10.53
N SER A 36 5.07 -12.20 9.51
CA SER A 36 4.44 -10.89 9.54
C SER A 36 3.16 -10.88 8.71
N ALA A 37 2.23 -10.07 9.13
CA ALA A 37 1.03 -9.74 8.38
C ALA A 37 0.64 -8.31 8.70
N THR A 38 0.34 -7.53 7.68
CA THR A 38 -0.08 -6.14 7.83
C THR A 38 -1.49 -5.99 7.34
N ASP A 39 -2.34 -5.34 8.13
CA ASP A 39 -3.67 -4.90 7.71
C ASP A 39 -3.75 -3.38 7.86
N ILE A 40 -4.30 -2.72 6.84
CA ILE A 40 -4.44 -1.27 6.82
C ILE A 40 -5.92 -0.94 6.61
N CYS A 41 -6.51 -0.33 7.64
CA CYS A 41 -7.89 0.14 7.61
C CYS A 41 -7.94 1.56 8.14
N ASP A 42 -8.29 2.52 7.29
CA ASP A 42 -8.41 3.93 7.68
C ASP A 42 -9.35 4.68 6.73
N ARG A 43 -9.80 5.84 7.17
CA ARG A 43 -10.66 6.75 6.40
C ARG A 43 -9.85 7.88 5.82
N TRP A 44 -10.30 8.42 4.70
CA TRP A 44 -9.72 9.65 4.20
C TRP A 44 -9.93 10.81 5.17
N LEU A 45 -8.91 11.64 5.34
CA LEU A 45 -9.04 12.92 6.08
C LEU A 45 -10.11 13.79 5.45
N ASN A 46 -10.15 13.81 4.12
CA ASN A 46 -11.19 14.44 3.32
C ASN A 46 -11.91 13.36 2.49
N PRO A 47 -12.98 12.73 3.01
CA PRO A 47 -13.70 11.69 2.30
C PRO A 47 -14.41 12.27 1.08
N TYR A 48 -14.65 11.44 0.07
CA TYR A 48 -15.37 11.83 -1.13
C TYR A 48 -16.87 11.94 -0.85
N ALA A 49 -17.51 12.91 -1.46
CA ALA A 49 -18.95 13.01 -1.49
C ALA A 49 -19.54 12.18 -2.64
N GLN A 50 -20.82 11.88 -2.56
CA GLN A 50 -21.51 11.13 -3.62
C GLN A 50 -21.43 11.86 -4.98
N THR A 51 -21.39 13.19 -4.98
CA THR A 51 -21.25 14.02 -6.18
C THR A 51 -19.85 14.00 -6.80
N ASP A 52 -18.87 13.53 -6.04
CA ASP A 52 -17.47 13.44 -6.46
C ASP A 52 -17.15 12.08 -7.10
N ILE A 53 -18.17 11.23 -7.21
CA ILE A 53 -18.05 9.85 -7.67
C ILE A 53 -18.77 9.72 -9.01
N GLU A 54 -18.06 9.25 -10.03
CA GLU A 54 -18.60 9.04 -11.36
C GLU A 54 -18.02 7.80 -12.03
N LYS A 55 -18.76 7.22 -12.96
CA LYS A 55 -18.24 6.12 -13.78
C LYS A 55 -17.40 6.65 -14.93
N GLY A 56 -16.37 5.93 -15.29
CA GLY A 56 -15.49 6.28 -16.40
C GLY A 56 -14.69 5.07 -16.89
N LYS A 57 -13.82 5.32 -17.88
CA LYS A 57 -13.03 4.28 -18.52
C LYS A 57 -11.60 4.28 -18.01
N PHE A 58 -11.07 3.10 -17.75
CA PHE A 58 -9.67 2.84 -17.39
C PHE A 58 -9.02 2.01 -18.49
N LYS A 59 -7.84 2.42 -18.94
CA LYS A 59 -7.06 1.73 -19.97
C LYS A 59 -6.17 0.68 -19.34
N SER A 60 -6.62 -0.56 -19.30
CA SER A 60 -5.79 -1.71 -18.88
C SER A 60 -5.06 -2.32 -20.08
N ALA A 61 -4.15 -3.28 -19.79
CA ALA A 61 -3.47 -4.04 -20.85
C ALA A 61 -4.45 -4.84 -21.72
N ASP A 62 -5.58 -5.29 -21.14
CA ASP A 62 -6.61 -6.08 -21.82
C ASP A 62 -7.68 -5.22 -22.52
N GLY A 63 -7.51 -3.89 -22.52
CA GLY A 63 -8.45 -2.94 -23.12
C GLY A 63 -9.09 -2.00 -22.10
N GLU A 64 -10.11 -1.28 -22.54
CA GLU A 64 -10.83 -0.34 -21.67
C GLU A 64 -11.82 -1.09 -20.76
N LYS A 65 -11.76 -0.77 -19.47
CA LYS A 65 -12.68 -1.27 -18.43
C LYS A 65 -13.46 -0.11 -17.81
N GLU A 66 -14.72 -0.33 -17.46
CA GLU A 66 -15.49 0.64 -16.68
C GLU A 66 -15.06 0.57 -15.22
N VAL A 67 -14.73 1.72 -14.63
CA VAL A 67 -14.36 1.87 -13.22
C VAL A 67 -15.16 3.01 -12.60
N THR A 68 -15.23 3.04 -11.28
CA THR A 68 -15.78 4.14 -10.50
C THR A 68 -14.65 5.09 -10.14
N TYR A 69 -14.71 6.34 -10.55
CA TYR A 69 -13.75 7.37 -10.20
C TYR A 69 -14.21 8.20 -9.02
N MET A 70 -13.24 8.59 -8.20
CA MET A 70 -13.39 9.50 -7.08
C MET A 70 -12.58 10.77 -7.38
N THR A 71 -13.19 11.94 -7.24
CA THR A 71 -12.56 13.22 -7.58
C THR A 71 -12.36 14.07 -6.33
N SER A 72 -11.14 14.56 -6.10
CA SER A 72 -10.81 15.47 -5.00
C SER A 72 -9.64 16.39 -5.35
N ASN A 73 -9.45 17.44 -4.56
CA ASN A 73 -8.28 18.30 -4.65
C ASN A 73 -7.16 17.73 -3.78
N GLU A 74 -6.02 17.48 -4.40
CA GLU A 74 -4.88 16.84 -3.76
C GLU A 74 -3.59 17.62 -3.98
N THR A 75 -2.60 17.37 -3.12
CA THR A 75 -1.25 17.89 -3.29
C THR A 75 -0.64 17.36 -4.58
N TYR A 76 -0.13 18.26 -5.40
CA TYR A 76 0.42 17.95 -6.72
C TYR A 76 1.92 17.77 -6.70
N MET A 77 2.40 16.75 -7.37
CA MET A 77 3.81 16.42 -7.55
C MET A 77 4.07 16.04 -9.01
N LYS A 78 5.22 16.44 -9.55
CA LYS A 78 5.59 16.08 -10.91
C LYS A 78 7.11 16.03 -11.07
N THR A 79 7.58 14.95 -11.68
CA THR A 79 8.95 14.81 -12.16
C THR A 79 8.97 14.71 -13.69
N ASN A 80 10.14 14.54 -14.26
CA ASN A 80 10.29 14.23 -15.68
C ASN A 80 9.82 12.81 -16.04
N LYS A 81 9.64 11.93 -15.07
CA LYS A 81 9.23 10.53 -15.26
C LYS A 81 7.77 10.25 -14.91
N ALA A 82 7.21 10.97 -13.91
CA ALA A 82 5.88 10.69 -13.39
C ALA A 82 5.15 11.95 -12.91
N THR A 83 3.83 11.82 -12.81
CA THR A 83 2.93 12.75 -12.12
C THR A 83 2.32 12.02 -10.95
N ALA A 84 2.28 12.67 -9.78
CA ALA A 84 1.74 12.06 -8.57
C ALA A 84 0.85 13.03 -7.79
N VAL A 85 0.03 12.47 -6.92
CA VAL A 85 -0.78 13.21 -5.95
C VAL A 85 -0.66 12.56 -4.57
N MET A 86 -0.85 13.38 -3.51
CA MET A 86 -0.82 12.91 -2.13
C MET A 86 -2.17 13.10 -1.47
N LYS A 87 -2.68 12.05 -0.82
CA LYS A 87 -3.93 12.03 -0.06
C LYS A 87 -3.70 11.53 1.36
N TYR A 88 -4.34 12.16 2.35
CA TYR A 88 -4.10 11.90 3.76
C TYR A 88 -5.20 11.06 4.39
N PHE A 89 -4.83 10.24 5.37
CA PHE A 89 -5.77 9.51 6.21
C PHE A 89 -6.11 10.28 7.48
N SER A 90 -7.20 9.89 8.16
CA SER A 90 -7.78 10.66 9.28
C SER A 90 -7.46 10.12 10.66
N GLN A 91 -7.23 8.83 10.81
CA GLN A 91 -7.08 8.15 12.11
C GLN A 91 -5.64 7.73 12.41
N THR A 92 -4.85 7.51 11.37
CA THR A 92 -3.45 7.16 11.47
C THR A 92 -2.56 8.28 10.91
N PRO A 93 -1.29 8.36 11.31
CA PRO A 93 -0.34 9.27 10.70
C PRO A 93 0.15 8.73 9.34
N LEU A 94 -0.77 8.31 8.48
CA LEU A 94 -0.47 7.77 7.17
C LEU A 94 -1.01 8.69 6.06
N LYS A 95 -0.38 8.58 4.91
CA LYS A 95 -0.80 9.20 3.65
C LYS A 95 -0.58 8.24 2.49
N MET A 96 -1.30 8.44 1.41
CA MET A 96 -1.16 7.66 0.17
C MET A 96 -0.69 8.57 -0.96
N MET A 97 0.40 8.18 -1.60
CA MET A 97 0.87 8.77 -2.85
C MET A 97 0.42 7.88 -4.02
N VAL A 98 -0.24 8.48 -4.99
CA VAL A 98 -0.63 7.79 -6.24
C VAL A 98 0.24 8.35 -7.35
N ILE A 99 0.93 7.47 -8.08
CA ILE A 99 1.99 7.82 -9.02
C ILE A 99 1.65 7.24 -10.39
N MET A 100 1.49 8.09 -11.38
CA MET A 100 1.25 7.68 -12.76
C MET A 100 2.48 8.04 -13.61
N PRO A 101 3.16 7.05 -14.22
CA PRO A 101 4.26 7.33 -15.14
C PRO A 101 3.83 8.28 -16.25
N ASN A 102 4.71 9.11 -16.75
CA ASN A 102 4.38 10.01 -17.86
C ASN A 102 4.06 9.22 -19.14
N GLU A 103 3.39 9.85 -20.09
CA GLU A 103 3.06 9.20 -21.36
C GLU A 103 4.31 8.68 -22.06
N GLY A 104 4.22 7.47 -22.61
CA GLY A 104 5.33 6.77 -23.25
C GLY A 104 6.21 5.93 -22.32
N VAL A 105 5.98 5.99 -20.99
CA VAL A 105 6.65 5.12 -20.02
C VAL A 105 5.65 4.09 -19.54
N SER A 106 6.00 2.80 -19.66
CA SER A 106 5.17 1.73 -19.12
C SER A 106 5.25 1.70 -17.59
N LEU A 107 4.22 1.17 -16.92
CA LEU A 107 4.26 0.99 -15.47
C LEU A 107 5.37 0.02 -15.05
N ASP A 108 5.58 -1.05 -15.81
CA ASP A 108 6.58 -2.08 -15.52
C ASP A 108 8.00 -1.51 -15.60
N ASP A 109 8.30 -0.71 -16.63
CA ASP A 109 9.59 -0.03 -16.76
C ASP A 109 9.79 0.95 -15.61
N TYR A 110 8.75 1.75 -15.30
CA TYR A 110 8.80 2.72 -14.21
C TYR A 110 9.02 2.04 -12.86
N ALA A 111 8.28 0.95 -12.57
CA ALA A 111 8.41 0.20 -11.32
C ALA A 111 9.77 -0.48 -11.19
N THR A 112 10.33 -0.98 -12.29
CA THR A 112 11.69 -1.57 -12.31
C THR A 112 12.76 -0.53 -12.02
N ASP A 113 12.60 0.69 -12.54
CA ASP A 113 13.51 1.83 -12.35
C ASP A 113 13.19 2.67 -11.10
N PHE A 114 12.19 2.28 -10.31
CA PHE A 114 11.78 3.03 -9.13
C PHE A 114 12.78 2.85 -7.99
N THR A 115 13.66 3.83 -7.84
CA THR A 115 14.72 3.86 -6.83
C THR A 115 14.38 4.80 -5.68
N SER A 116 15.18 4.74 -4.61
CA SER A 116 15.08 5.70 -3.51
C SER A 116 15.26 7.15 -3.99
N LEU A 117 16.10 7.36 -5.02
CA LEU A 117 16.30 8.68 -5.61
C LEU A 117 15.04 9.19 -6.33
N GLU A 118 14.36 8.34 -7.12
CA GLU A 118 13.10 8.73 -7.77
C GLU A 118 12.01 9.00 -6.73
N TYR A 119 11.94 8.16 -5.67
CA TYR A 119 11.02 8.35 -4.56
C TYR A 119 11.22 9.70 -3.87
N THR A 120 12.45 10.03 -3.46
CA THR A 120 12.73 11.32 -2.82
C THR A 120 12.55 12.49 -3.78
N THR A 121 12.89 12.34 -5.05
CA THR A 121 12.63 13.36 -6.08
C THR A 121 11.14 13.66 -6.23
N LEU A 122 10.28 12.65 -6.17
CA LEU A 122 8.83 12.86 -6.16
C LEU A 122 8.38 13.65 -4.93
N LEU A 123 8.83 13.27 -3.74
CA LEU A 123 8.50 13.99 -2.50
C LEU A 123 8.96 15.45 -2.54
N ASP A 124 10.16 15.70 -3.03
CA ASP A 124 10.73 17.04 -3.16
C ASP A 124 10.07 17.88 -4.27
N SER A 125 9.33 17.24 -5.19
CA SER A 125 8.63 17.90 -6.30
C SER A 125 7.26 18.47 -5.96
N VAL A 126 6.88 18.49 -4.68
CA VAL A 126 5.62 19.09 -4.22
C VAL A 126 5.54 20.55 -4.65
N ASP A 127 4.53 20.87 -5.45
CA ASP A 127 4.24 22.24 -5.86
C ASP A 127 3.14 22.84 -4.96
N VAL A 128 3.57 23.53 -3.92
CA VAL A 128 2.66 24.18 -2.95
C VAL A 128 1.82 25.30 -3.55
N THR A 129 2.15 25.76 -4.75
CA THR A 129 1.42 26.81 -5.45
C THR A 129 0.25 26.27 -6.27
N LYS A 130 0.19 24.96 -6.46
CA LYS A 130 -0.81 24.27 -7.28
C LYS A 130 -1.56 23.23 -6.47
N THR A 131 -2.82 23.08 -6.83
CA THR A 131 -3.66 21.97 -6.36
C THR A 131 -4.12 21.16 -7.57
N ALA A 132 -3.98 19.85 -7.50
CA ALA A 132 -4.46 18.97 -8.54
C ALA A 132 -5.91 18.54 -8.27
N LYS A 133 -6.79 18.74 -9.24
CA LYS A 133 -8.04 17.98 -9.31
C LYS A 133 -7.70 16.54 -9.72
N ALA A 134 -7.56 15.67 -8.71
CA ALA A 134 -7.19 14.29 -8.90
C ALA A 134 -8.44 13.43 -9.10
N LYS A 135 -8.44 12.62 -10.15
CA LYS A 135 -9.47 11.65 -10.47
C LYS A 135 -8.86 10.26 -10.35
N ILE A 136 -9.14 9.58 -9.22
CA ILE A 136 -8.55 8.31 -8.85
C ILE A 136 -9.64 7.23 -8.93
N PRO A 137 -9.43 6.08 -9.58
CA PRO A 137 -10.42 5.01 -9.58
C PRO A 137 -10.53 4.36 -8.20
N GLU A 138 -11.70 3.86 -7.84
CA GLU A 138 -11.81 2.84 -6.81
C GLU A 138 -11.11 1.59 -7.30
N PHE A 139 -10.29 0.99 -6.45
CA PHE A 139 -9.55 -0.21 -6.82
C PHE A 139 -9.29 -1.12 -5.65
N SER A 140 -9.06 -2.39 -5.95
CA SER A 140 -8.63 -3.37 -4.97
C SER A 140 -7.39 -4.08 -5.50
N VAL A 141 -6.44 -4.29 -4.59
CA VAL A 141 -5.26 -5.09 -4.84
C VAL A 141 -5.34 -6.29 -3.92
N SER A 142 -5.40 -7.48 -4.49
CA SER A 142 -5.33 -8.70 -3.72
C SER A 142 -3.87 -9.05 -3.51
N GLY A 143 -3.41 -9.01 -2.27
CA GLY A 143 -2.17 -9.68 -1.91
C GLY A 143 -2.28 -11.19 -2.16
N ASP A 144 -1.18 -11.85 -2.43
CA ASP A 144 -1.15 -13.31 -2.38
C ASP A 144 -1.49 -13.72 -0.94
N LYS A 145 -2.52 -14.57 -0.80
CA LYS A 145 -2.96 -15.06 0.51
C LYS A 145 -1.99 -16.05 1.12
N SER A 146 -1.01 -16.51 0.36
CA SER A 146 0.08 -17.36 0.85
C SER A 146 1.15 -16.52 1.54
N ALA A 147 1.75 -17.06 2.59
CA ALA A 147 2.92 -16.45 3.20
C ALA A 147 4.12 -16.57 2.25
N GLU A 148 4.65 -15.44 1.80
CA GLU A 148 5.83 -15.39 0.95
C GLU A 148 7.10 -15.48 1.80
N ASN A 149 8.05 -16.33 1.39
CA ASN A 149 9.34 -16.42 2.05
C ASN A 149 10.25 -15.27 1.63
N ILE A 150 10.37 -14.28 2.50
CA ILE A 150 11.19 -13.08 2.28
C ILE A 150 12.62 -13.18 2.84
N THR A 151 13.03 -14.35 3.32
CA THR A 151 14.35 -14.55 3.95
C THR A 151 15.49 -14.00 3.11
N GLN A 152 15.55 -14.35 1.83
CA GLN A 152 16.62 -13.89 0.94
C GLN A 152 16.59 -12.37 0.70
N ILE A 153 15.41 -11.75 0.70
CA ILE A 153 15.27 -10.29 0.56
C ILE A 153 15.86 -9.60 1.80
N VAL A 154 15.55 -10.12 2.98
CA VAL A 154 16.05 -9.63 4.26
C VAL A 154 17.56 -9.81 4.38
N GLU A 155 18.10 -10.94 3.96
CA GLU A 155 19.55 -11.19 3.92
C GLU A 155 20.27 -10.22 2.98
N LYS A 156 19.75 -10.00 1.77
CA LYS A 156 20.31 -9.06 0.80
C LYS A 156 20.26 -7.61 1.27
N SER A 157 19.33 -7.26 2.16
CA SER A 157 19.27 -5.94 2.80
C SER A 157 20.28 -5.76 3.95
N GLY A 158 21.12 -6.77 4.22
CA GLY A 158 22.22 -6.71 5.20
C GLY A 158 21.90 -7.33 6.56
N ILE A 159 20.73 -7.92 6.75
CA ILE A 159 20.31 -8.56 8.01
C ILE A 159 20.70 -10.06 8.00
N ASN A 160 21.98 -10.35 7.82
CA ASN A 160 22.48 -11.74 7.73
C ASN A 160 22.67 -12.41 9.10
N SER A 161 22.99 -11.62 10.10
CA SER A 161 23.40 -12.15 11.42
C SER A 161 22.27 -12.82 12.18
N SER A 162 21.01 -12.50 11.85
CA SER A 162 19.84 -13.13 12.48
C SER A 162 19.61 -14.58 12.04
N PHE A 163 20.13 -14.95 10.88
CA PHE A 163 20.00 -16.29 10.29
C PHE A 163 21.20 -17.21 10.62
N THR A 164 22.18 -16.70 11.38
CA THR A 164 23.32 -17.49 11.84
C THR A 164 23.09 -17.94 13.26
N ALA A 165 23.22 -19.23 13.53
CA ALA A 165 23.17 -19.76 14.89
C ALA A 165 24.27 -19.14 15.75
N ASP A 166 23.86 -18.36 16.73
CA ASP A 166 24.76 -17.67 17.65
C ASP A 166 24.06 -17.54 19.03
N ARG A 167 24.52 -18.34 19.98
CA ARG A 167 24.01 -18.37 21.35
C ARG A 167 23.93 -16.98 21.98
N SER A 168 24.90 -16.12 21.70
CA SER A 168 24.97 -14.81 22.34
C SER A 168 23.80 -13.90 21.96
N ARG A 169 23.24 -14.07 20.79
CA ARG A 169 22.17 -13.22 20.24
C ARG A 169 20.78 -13.60 20.74
N TYR A 170 20.54 -14.90 20.97
CA TYR A 170 19.22 -15.41 21.31
C TYR A 170 19.09 -15.93 22.75
N LYS A 171 20.08 -15.65 23.62
CA LYS A 171 20.11 -16.08 25.01
C LYS A 171 18.88 -15.70 25.85
N ASN A 172 18.19 -14.61 25.44
CA ASN A 172 16.96 -14.17 26.12
C ASN A 172 15.71 -14.86 25.55
N LEU A 173 15.81 -15.47 24.38
CA LEU A 173 14.70 -16.20 23.73
C LEU A 173 14.71 -17.68 24.12
N SER A 174 15.91 -18.28 24.21
CA SER A 174 16.06 -19.68 24.53
C SER A 174 17.38 -19.98 25.25
N ARG A 175 17.40 -21.13 25.96
CA ARG A 175 18.60 -21.70 26.56
C ARG A 175 19.37 -22.62 25.61
N SER A 176 18.82 -22.91 24.44
CA SER A 176 19.50 -23.72 23.43
C SER A 176 20.58 -22.91 22.72
N ASP A 177 21.67 -23.57 22.36
CA ASP A 177 22.83 -22.97 21.74
C ASP A 177 22.68 -22.85 20.21
N ASP A 178 21.73 -23.59 19.61
CA ASP A 178 21.55 -23.73 18.16
C ASP A 178 20.28 -23.01 17.65
N ILE A 179 20.02 -21.81 18.16
CA ILE A 179 18.87 -21.04 17.72
C ILE A 179 19.27 -19.93 16.75
N ALA A 180 18.63 -19.93 15.60
CA ALA A 180 18.63 -18.86 14.61
C ALA A 180 17.24 -18.70 14.01
N PHE A 181 16.97 -17.55 13.42
CA PHE A 181 15.84 -17.45 12.48
C PHE A 181 16.12 -18.33 11.28
N SER A 182 15.24 -19.25 11.02
CA SER A 182 15.36 -20.18 9.91
C SER A 182 14.67 -19.66 8.67
N ALA A 183 13.60 -18.90 8.85
CA ALA A 183 12.90 -18.24 7.77
C ALA A 183 12.09 -17.04 8.27
N MET A 184 11.87 -16.08 7.37
CA MET A 184 10.95 -14.98 7.53
C MET A 184 9.90 -15.03 6.42
N TYR A 185 8.66 -14.93 6.81
CA TYR A 185 7.52 -14.91 5.90
C TYR A 185 6.72 -13.64 6.07
N ASP A 186 6.24 -13.12 4.97
CA ASP A 186 5.32 -11.99 4.95
C ASP A 186 4.04 -12.35 4.20
N ILE A 187 2.93 -11.83 4.70
CA ILE A 187 1.62 -11.97 4.05
C ILE A 187 1.24 -10.60 3.52
N ALA A 188 1.28 -10.46 2.21
CA ALA A 188 0.89 -9.23 1.56
C ALA A 188 -0.60 -8.93 1.83
N PRO A 189 -0.94 -7.73 2.33
CA PRO A 189 -2.33 -7.38 2.61
C PRO A 189 -3.15 -7.27 1.34
N SER A 190 -4.41 -7.61 1.43
CA SER A 190 -5.40 -7.23 0.42
C SER A 190 -5.90 -5.84 0.76
N LEU A 191 -5.75 -4.89 -0.16
CA LEU A 191 -6.19 -3.52 0.02
C LEU A 191 -7.38 -3.22 -0.87
N SER A 192 -8.40 -2.57 -0.31
CA SER A 192 -9.52 -2.02 -1.07
C SER A 192 -9.58 -0.52 -0.82
N ILE A 193 -9.36 0.24 -1.87
CA ILE A 193 -9.38 1.71 -1.88
C ILE A 193 -10.71 2.15 -2.47
N ASN A 194 -11.48 2.86 -1.69
CA ASN A 194 -12.79 3.37 -2.10
C ASN A 194 -13.02 4.80 -1.58
N ALA A 195 -14.20 5.34 -1.80
CA ALA A 195 -14.56 6.70 -1.40
C ALA A 195 -14.46 6.97 0.12
N GLY A 196 -14.53 5.94 0.95
CA GLY A 196 -14.39 6.07 2.41
C GLY A 196 -12.96 6.01 2.91
N GLY A 197 -12.06 5.39 2.15
CA GLY A 197 -10.68 5.15 2.59
C GLY A 197 -10.15 3.79 2.16
N ILE A 198 -9.33 3.17 2.99
CA ILE A 198 -8.90 1.78 2.88
C ILE A 198 -9.82 0.94 3.77
N GLY A 199 -10.55 -0.03 3.18
CA GLY A 199 -11.51 -0.86 3.91
C GLY A 199 -12.67 -0.07 4.53
N GLY A 200 -12.77 1.23 4.26
CA GLY A 200 -13.77 2.12 4.83
C GLY A 200 -15.13 2.04 4.15
N THR A 201 -16.16 2.39 4.88
CA THR A 201 -17.49 2.64 4.33
C THR A 201 -17.59 4.07 3.82
N GLN A 202 -18.36 4.30 2.75
CA GLN A 202 -18.63 5.65 2.25
C GLN A 202 -19.16 6.56 3.39
N SER A 203 -18.55 7.72 3.54
CA SER A 203 -19.07 8.77 4.39
C SER A 203 -20.03 9.63 3.56
N ASN A 204 -21.29 9.67 3.96
CA ASN A 204 -22.21 10.69 3.44
C ASN A 204 -21.84 12.02 4.13
N GLY A 205 -21.04 12.82 3.45
CA GLY A 205 -20.64 14.13 3.97
C GLY A 205 -21.85 15.09 4.13
N ASP A 206 -21.70 16.08 5.01
CA ASP A 206 -22.68 17.14 5.21
C ASP A 206 -22.86 17.97 3.92
N LYS A 207 -24.09 18.34 3.60
CA LYS A 207 -24.45 19.08 2.39
C LYS A 207 -23.70 20.43 2.27
N ALA A 208 -23.49 21.13 3.39
CA ALA A 208 -22.74 22.39 3.42
C ALA A 208 -21.25 22.22 3.11
N GLU A 209 -20.67 21.09 3.54
CA GLU A 209 -19.29 20.71 3.23
C GLU A 209 -19.15 20.31 1.76
N LEU A 210 -20.18 19.67 1.18
CA LEU A 210 -20.27 19.35 -0.24
C LEU A 210 -20.23 20.59 -1.13
N GLU A 211 -21.02 21.62 -0.80
CA GLU A 211 -21.05 22.88 -1.55
C GLU A 211 -19.69 23.62 -1.49
N LYS A 212 -19.01 23.57 -0.35
CA LYS A 212 -17.67 24.14 -0.19
C LYS A 212 -16.65 23.43 -1.06
N ARG A 213 -16.67 22.09 -1.10
CA ARG A 213 -15.78 21.26 -1.92
C ARG A 213 -15.98 21.49 -3.40
N THR A 214 -17.22 21.55 -3.86
CA THR A 214 -17.52 21.82 -5.27
C THR A 214 -16.92 23.18 -5.72
N LYS A 215 -16.94 24.19 -4.85
CA LYS A 215 -16.28 25.47 -5.10
C LYS A 215 -14.74 25.38 -5.12
N GLU A 216 -14.17 24.54 -4.26
CA GLU A 216 -12.72 24.32 -4.21
C GLU A 216 -12.24 23.55 -5.43
N LEU A 217 -12.97 22.52 -5.86
CA LEU A 217 -12.68 21.77 -7.08
C LEU A 217 -12.69 22.63 -8.35
N SER A 218 -13.49 23.70 -8.36
CA SER A 218 -13.56 24.62 -9.51
C SER A 218 -12.38 25.59 -9.62
N LYS A 219 -11.51 25.65 -8.60
CA LYS A 219 -10.36 26.57 -8.52
C LYS A 219 -9.01 25.87 -8.74
N THR A 220 -9.02 24.64 -9.19
CA THR A 220 -7.81 23.85 -9.36
C THR A 220 -7.05 24.21 -10.62
N ASP A 221 -5.73 24.25 -10.53
CA ASP A 221 -4.84 24.65 -11.60
C ASP A 221 -4.50 23.51 -12.56
N VAL A 222 -4.56 22.26 -12.08
CA VAL A 222 -4.16 21.08 -12.83
C VAL A 222 -5.20 19.97 -12.65
N THR A 223 -5.49 19.22 -13.72
CA THR A 223 -6.29 18.00 -13.65
C THR A 223 -5.38 16.81 -13.87
N VAL A 224 -5.43 15.82 -12.98
CA VAL A 224 -4.71 14.55 -13.08
C VAL A 224 -5.72 13.42 -13.02
N GLU A 225 -5.85 12.70 -14.13
CA GLU A 225 -6.75 11.55 -14.24
C GLU A 225 -5.94 10.25 -14.27
N PHE A 226 -6.08 9.42 -13.24
CA PHE A 226 -5.43 8.12 -13.14
C PHE A 226 -6.21 7.07 -13.94
N ASN A 227 -6.19 7.20 -15.25
CA ASN A 227 -7.01 6.43 -16.20
C ASN A 227 -6.26 5.31 -16.92
N ARG A 228 -5.05 4.97 -16.47
CA ARG A 228 -4.17 3.91 -16.97
C ARG A 228 -3.30 3.39 -15.85
N PRO A 229 -2.57 2.28 -16.03
CA PRO A 229 -1.77 1.66 -14.97
C PRO A 229 -0.93 2.64 -14.17
N PHE A 230 -1.00 2.52 -12.84
CA PHE A 230 -0.33 3.41 -11.90
C PHE A 230 0.21 2.64 -10.71
N MET A 231 1.16 3.24 -10.01
CA MET A 231 1.72 2.79 -8.74
C MET A 231 1.10 3.57 -7.59
N PHE A 232 1.04 2.98 -6.41
CA PHE A 232 0.68 3.70 -5.19
C PHE A 232 1.61 3.30 -4.05
N VAL A 233 1.79 4.23 -3.12
CA VAL A 233 2.62 4.06 -1.93
C VAL A 233 1.82 4.55 -0.73
N ILE A 234 1.72 3.72 0.31
CA ILE A 234 1.25 4.15 1.62
C ILE A 234 2.49 4.41 2.47
N LEU A 235 2.57 5.59 3.04
CA LEU A 235 3.76 6.05 3.75
C LEU A 235 3.38 6.76 5.04
N ASP A 236 4.31 6.74 5.98
CA ASP A 236 4.22 7.50 7.21
C ASP A 236 4.24 9.01 6.92
N ASN A 237 3.35 9.76 7.56
CA ASN A 237 3.17 11.18 7.26
C ASN A 237 4.32 12.07 7.74
N GLU A 238 5.03 11.67 8.79
CA GLU A 238 6.09 12.47 9.40
C GLU A 238 7.47 12.15 8.82
N SER A 239 7.76 10.86 8.66
CA SER A 239 9.08 10.40 8.23
C SER A 239 9.19 10.14 6.73
N ASP A 240 8.08 10.14 6.00
CA ASP A 240 8.00 9.75 4.59
C ASP A 240 8.50 8.34 4.30
N ILE A 241 8.58 7.46 5.32
CA ILE A 241 8.98 6.07 5.13
C ILE A 241 7.85 5.30 4.45
N PRO A 242 8.13 4.63 3.30
CA PRO A 242 7.13 3.80 2.65
C PRO A 242 6.88 2.54 3.49
N LEU A 243 5.60 2.26 3.77
CA LEU A 243 5.15 1.10 4.52
C LEU A 243 4.56 0.03 3.61
N TYR A 244 3.93 0.44 2.53
CA TYR A 244 3.35 -0.43 1.53
C TYR A 244 3.43 0.20 0.14
N MET A 245 3.78 -0.61 -0.85
CA MET A 245 3.78 -0.20 -2.25
C MET A 245 3.08 -1.25 -3.10
N GLY A 246 2.37 -0.78 -4.11
CA GLY A 246 1.68 -1.67 -5.03
C GLY A 246 1.38 -0.99 -6.35
N THR A 247 0.88 -1.79 -7.29
CA THR A 247 0.48 -1.34 -8.62
C THR A 247 -0.97 -1.68 -8.88
N PHE A 248 -1.63 -0.86 -9.69
CA PHE A 248 -2.95 -1.14 -10.21
C PHE A 248 -2.91 -1.07 -11.74
N THR A 249 -3.34 -2.15 -12.37
CA THR A 249 -3.28 -2.32 -13.83
C THR A 249 -4.66 -2.40 -14.49
N GLY A 250 -5.73 -2.39 -13.66
CA GLY A 250 -7.12 -2.45 -14.09
C GLY A 250 -7.78 -3.81 -14.04
#